data_2081fb0a8dd034e6cda8db812da54d1a
#
_entry.id   2081fb0a8dd034e6cda8db812da54d1a
#
_cell.length_a   1.000
_cell.length_b   1.000
_cell.length_c   1.000
_cell.angle_alpha   90.00
_cell.angle_beta   90.00
_cell.angle_gamma   90.00
#
_symmetry.space_group_name_H-M   'P 1'
#
loop_
_entity.id
_entity.type
_entity.pdbx_description
1 polymer ?
#
loop_
_entity_poly.entity_id
_entity_poly.type
_entity_poly.pdbx_seq_one_letter_code
_entity_poly.pdbx_strand_id
1 'polypeptide(L)'
;KMLSSIADEDALVVFVVDLFDLYGSMISGLKRFVGDNPILFVANKVDLYPKSVNRNRLKAWIERHAKEYGIKPVDTLLVSGHKRIQIDELLEKINEYRKGKDAYVVGVTNVGKSTLINKLIQSIGETGEVITTSQYPGTTLGQIDIPFDEHSSLVDTPGIIHRHQITHYLAEKEMKKVLPQ
;
A
#
# COMPACT_ATOMS: atom_id res chain seq x y z
N LYS A 1 15.36 7.18 6.89
CA LYS A 1 15.76 6.86 5.51
C LYS A 1 14.66 6.14 4.71
N MET A 2 13.89 5.24 5.36
CA MET A 2 12.78 4.53 4.69
C MET A 2 11.65 5.45 4.26
N LEU A 3 11.30 6.45 5.06
CA LEU A 3 10.17 7.34 4.79
C LEU A 3 10.44 8.34 3.66
N SER A 4 11.69 8.64 3.36
CA SER A 4 12.07 9.58 2.30
C SER A 4 12.33 8.91 0.96
N SER A 5 12.39 7.58 0.90
CA SER A 5 12.87 6.88 -0.28
C SER A 5 11.82 6.60 -1.34
N ILE A 6 10.54 6.54 -0.98
CA ILE A 6 9.49 6.18 -1.96
C ILE A 6 9.28 7.28 -3.00
N ALA A 7 9.35 8.55 -2.60
CA ALA A 7 9.21 9.66 -3.54
C ALA A 7 10.31 9.69 -4.61
N ASP A 8 11.48 9.17 -4.29
CA ASP A 8 12.64 9.12 -5.18
C ASP A 8 12.70 7.82 -6.00
N GLU A 9 11.83 6.86 -5.70
CA GLU A 9 11.73 5.61 -6.42
C GLU A 9 10.77 5.71 -7.61
N ASP A 10 10.94 4.82 -8.56
CA ASP A 10 10.00 4.63 -9.67
C ASP A 10 9.29 3.29 -9.44
N ALA A 11 8.13 3.36 -8.82
CA ALA A 11 7.43 2.18 -8.32
C ALA A 11 5.93 2.42 -8.26
N LEU A 12 5.17 1.33 -8.09
CA LEU A 12 3.76 1.41 -7.74
C LEU A 12 3.64 1.49 -6.21
N VAL A 13 2.76 2.35 -5.72
CA VAL A 13 2.42 2.40 -4.30
C VAL A 13 1.07 1.73 -4.09
N VAL A 14 1.06 0.65 -3.33
CA VAL A 14 -0.16 -0.07 -2.93
C VAL A 14 -0.56 0.44 -1.56
N PHE A 15 -1.54 1.31 -1.52
CA PHE A 15 -1.98 1.96 -0.28
C PHE A 15 -3.19 1.22 0.29
N VAL A 16 -3.00 0.58 1.44
CA VAL A 16 -4.02 -0.23 2.10
C VAL A 16 -4.76 0.59 3.14
N VAL A 17 -6.07 0.64 3.01
CA VAL A 17 -6.95 1.33 3.95
C VAL A 17 -7.96 0.35 4.55
N ASP A 18 -8.46 0.69 5.74
CA ASP A 18 -9.52 -0.04 6.42
C ASP A 18 -10.86 0.60 6.09
N LEU A 19 -11.77 -0.17 5.49
CA LEU A 19 -13.11 0.31 5.14
C LEU A 19 -13.91 0.80 6.34
N PHE A 20 -13.64 0.25 7.54
CA PHE A 20 -14.33 0.64 8.76
C PHE A 20 -13.69 1.81 9.48
N ASP A 21 -12.49 2.20 9.07
CA ASP A 21 -11.81 3.37 9.61
C ASP A 21 -11.03 4.07 8.50
N LEU A 22 -11.77 4.56 7.53
CA LEU A 22 -11.17 5.21 6.37
C LEU A 22 -10.39 6.46 6.76
N TYR A 23 -10.94 7.28 7.65
CA TYR A 23 -10.27 8.48 8.13
C TYR A 23 -8.99 8.16 8.92
N GLY A 24 -9.03 7.17 9.79
CA GLY A 24 -7.85 6.71 10.53
C GLY A 24 -6.80 6.06 9.63
N SER A 25 -7.20 5.55 8.48
CA SER A 25 -6.30 4.95 7.50
C SER A 25 -5.62 5.97 6.60
N MET A 26 -6.17 7.17 6.48
CA MET A 26 -5.60 8.21 5.63
C MET A 26 -4.41 8.88 6.29
N ILE A 27 -3.45 9.26 5.48
CA ILE A 27 -2.20 9.85 5.92
C ILE A 27 -2.07 11.24 5.30
N SER A 28 -2.07 12.26 6.14
CA SER A 28 -1.79 13.62 5.70
C SER A 28 -0.35 13.70 5.16
N GLY A 29 -0.19 14.28 3.99
CA GLY A 29 1.12 14.38 3.35
C GLY A 29 1.56 13.12 2.62
N LEU A 30 0.67 12.12 2.45
CA LEU A 30 0.99 10.92 1.69
C LEU A 30 1.48 11.25 0.28
N LYS A 31 0.90 12.24 -0.38
CA LYS A 31 1.31 12.67 -1.73
C LYS A 31 2.78 13.08 -1.78
N ARG A 32 3.27 13.77 -0.76
CA ARG A 32 4.70 14.14 -0.66
C ARG A 32 5.58 12.93 -0.40
N PHE A 33 5.09 12.00 0.39
CA PHE A 33 5.80 10.77 0.74
C PHE A 33 5.98 9.86 -0.47
N VAL A 34 4.96 9.73 -1.31
CA VAL A 34 5.00 8.86 -2.49
C VAL A 34 5.47 9.58 -3.75
N GLY A 35 5.47 10.89 -3.77
CA GLY A 35 5.87 11.69 -4.94
C GLY A 35 4.90 11.52 -6.11
N ASP A 36 5.45 11.36 -7.30
CA ASP A 36 4.67 11.18 -8.52
C ASP A 36 4.35 9.71 -8.84
N ASN A 37 4.69 8.81 -7.94
CA ASN A 37 4.41 7.38 -8.14
C ASN A 37 2.91 7.11 -8.17
N PRO A 38 2.43 6.22 -9.07
CA PRO A 38 1.01 5.86 -9.09
C PRO A 38 0.59 5.16 -7.81
N ILE A 39 -0.62 5.44 -7.35
CA ILE A 39 -1.18 4.88 -6.12
C ILE A 39 -2.36 3.98 -6.47
N LEU A 40 -2.26 2.71 -6.12
CA LEU A 40 -3.35 1.76 -6.16
C LEU A 40 -3.98 1.71 -4.77
N PHE A 41 -5.25 2.12 -4.67
CA PHE A 41 -5.99 2.06 -3.42
C PHE A 41 -6.53 0.66 -3.19
N VAL A 42 -6.27 0.10 -2.02
CA VAL A 42 -6.75 -1.22 -1.62
C VAL A 42 -7.55 -1.06 -0.33
N ALA A 43 -8.87 -1.13 -0.46
CA ALA A 43 -9.78 -1.03 0.66
C ALA A 43 -10.07 -2.43 1.21
N ASN A 44 -9.54 -2.71 2.37
CA ASN A 44 -9.61 -4.01 3.04
C ASN A 44 -10.85 -4.12 3.94
N LYS A 45 -11.20 -5.35 4.28
CA LYS A 45 -12.32 -5.72 5.16
C LYS A 45 -13.70 -5.59 4.52
N VAL A 46 -13.78 -5.71 3.19
CA VAL A 46 -15.06 -5.68 2.48
C VAL A 46 -16.02 -6.80 2.92
N ASP A 47 -15.49 -7.90 3.45
CA ASP A 47 -16.28 -9.01 3.98
C ASP A 47 -17.18 -8.64 5.16
N LEU A 48 -16.84 -7.55 5.86
CA LEU A 48 -17.63 -7.05 6.99
C LEU A 48 -18.83 -6.21 6.54
N TYR A 49 -18.89 -5.82 5.26
CA TYR A 49 -20.06 -5.15 4.69
C TYR A 49 -21.09 -6.16 4.20
N PRO A 50 -22.39 -5.84 4.27
CA PRO A 50 -23.43 -6.69 3.69
C PRO A 50 -23.21 -6.90 2.19
N LYS A 51 -23.54 -8.08 1.70
CA LYS A 51 -23.43 -8.39 0.25
C LYS A 51 -24.32 -7.50 -0.61
N SER A 52 -25.34 -6.89 -0.01
CA SER A 52 -26.27 -5.96 -0.67
C SER A 52 -25.67 -4.58 -0.93
N VAL A 53 -24.52 -4.27 -0.36
CA VAL A 53 -23.85 -2.98 -0.58
C VAL A 53 -23.42 -2.85 -2.03
N ASN A 54 -23.77 -1.74 -2.65
CA ASN A 54 -23.32 -1.43 -4.01
C ASN A 54 -21.83 -1.09 -4.00
N ARG A 55 -21.04 -1.99 -4.55
CA ARG A 55 -19.57 -1.86 -4.55
C ARG A 55 -19.09 -0.67 -5.37
N ASN A 56 -19.76 -0.33 -6.46
CA ASN A 56 -19.40 0.82 -7.28
C ASN A 56 -19.61 2.14 -6.53
N ARG A 57 -20.67 2.24 -5.77
CA ARG A 57 -20.93 3.41 -4.91
C ARG A 57 -19.89 3.50 -3.78
N LEU A 58 -19.51 2.37 -3.21
CA LEU A 58 -18.51 2.31 -2.17
C LEU A 58 -17.13 2.76 -2.71
N LYS A 59 -16.74 2.30 -3.88
CA LYS A 59 -15.50 2.75 -4.55
C LYS A 59 -15.53 4.25 -4.82
N ALA A 60 -16.62 4.78 -5.33
CA ALA A 60 -16.78 6.22 -5.60
C ALA A 60 -16.67 7.04 -4.31
N TRP A 61 -17.23 6.55 -3.22
CA TRP A 61 -17.15 7.20 -1.91
C TRP A 61 -15.69 7.23 -1.39
N ILE A 62 -14.97 6.11 -1.50
CA ILE A 62 -13.56 6.02 -1.12
C ILE A 62 -12.72 7.01 -1.93
N GLU A 63 -12.93 7.06 -3.24
CA GLU A 63 -12.17 7.95 -4.13
C GLU A 63 -12.43 9.43 -3.84
N ARG A 64 -13.65 9.78 -3.46
CA ARG A 64 -13.97 11.14 -3.01
C ARG A 64 -13.22 11.51 -1.74
N HIS A 65 -13.13 10.60 -0.78
CA HIS A 65 -12.34 10.81 0.43
C HIS A 65 -10.85 10.93 0.13
N ALA A 66 -10.32 10.09 -0.75
CA ALA A 66 -8.93 10.16 -1.18
C ALA A 66 -8.60 11.54 -1.78
N LYS A 67 -9.51 12.07 -2.56
CA LYS A 67 -9.36 13.39 -3.18
C LYS A 67 -9.22 14.51 -2.16
N GLU A 68 -9.92 14.43 -1.04
CA GLU A 68 -9.79 15.40 0.06
C GLU A 68 -8.37 15.46 0.64
N TYR A 69 -7.64 14.35 0.54
CA TYR A 69 -6.23 14.25 0.96
C TYR A 69 -5.24 14.50 -0.19
N GLY A 70 -5.72 14.96 -1.34
CA GLY A 70 -4.88 15.21 -2.51
C GLY A 70 -4.43 13.95 -3.24
N ILE A 71 -5.10 12.83 -3.00
CA ILE A 71 -4.76 11.54 -3.59
C ILE A 71 -5.71 11.22 -4.73
N LYS A 72 -5.13 10.93 -5.90
CA LYS A 72 -5.88 10.46 -7.06
C LYS A 72 -5.38 9.06 -7.42
N PRO A 73 -6.07 7.99 -6.98
CA PRO A 73 -5.61 6.64 -7.27
C PRO A 73 -5.76 6.30 -8.75
N VAL A 74 -4.89 5.43 -9.25
CA VAL A 74 -5.02 4.87 -10.61
C VAL A 74 -6.16 3.88 -10.68
N ASP A 75 -6.46 3.22 -9.57
CA ASP A 75 -7.59 2.31 -9.41
C ASP A 75 -7.88 2.12 -7.92
N THR A 76 -9.06 1.58 -7.62
CA THR A 76 -9.49 1.25 -6.26
C THR A 76 -10.06 -0.16 -6.25
N LEU A 77 -9.54 -1.00 -5.35
CA LEU A 77 -10.01 -2.37 -5.19
C LEU A 77 -10.58 -2.59 -3.80
N LEU A 78 -11.69 -3.32 -3.75
CA LEU A 78 -12.32 -3.75 -2.50
C LEU A 78 -11.93 -5.20 -2.25
N VAL A 79 -11.23 -5.47 -1.16
CA VAL A 79 -10.68 -6.79 -0.88
C VAL A 79 -10.98 -7.23 0.55
N SER A 80 -10.79 -8.53 0.81
CA SER A 80 -10.70 -9.06 2.16
C SER A 80 -9.51 -10.00 2.24
N GLY A 81 -8.47 -9.59 2.97
CA GLY A 81 -7.33 -10.45 3.28
C GLY A 81 -7.75 -11.64 4.13
N HIS A 82 -8.66 -11.41 5.08
CA HIS A 82 -9.16 -12.47 5.97
C HIS A 82 -9.96 -13.54 5.22
N LYS A 83 -10.84 -13.15 4.30
CA LYS A 83 -11.69 -14.06 3.51
C LYS A 83 -11.10 -14.41 2.13
N ARG A 84 -9.94 -13.91 1.79
CA ARG A 84 -9.31 -14.07 0.49
C ARG A 84 -10.19 -13.60 -0.69
N ILE A 85 -11.05 -12.60 -0.45
CA ILE A 85 -11.89 -12.03 -1.50
C ILE A 85 -11.05 -11.12 -2.39
N GLN A 86 -11.07 -11.40 -3.69
CA GLN A 86 -10.42 -10.61 -4.74
C GLN A 86 -8.89 -10.46 -4.60
N ILE A 87 -8.23 -11.39 -3.93
CA ILE A 87 -6.77 -11.35 -3.78
C ILE A 87 -6.07 -11.61 -5.13
N ASP A 88 -6.56 -12.55 -5.92
CA ASP A 88 -5.98 -12.85 -7.23
C ASP A 88 -6.17 -11.68 -8.19
N GLU A 89 -7.32 -11.01 -8.15
CA GLU A 89 -7.57 -9.78 -8.90
C GLU A 89 -6.64 -8.66 -8.46
N LEU A 90 -6.40 -8.53 -7.16
CA LEU A 90 -5.44 -7.57 -6.62
C LEU A 90 -4.04 -7.80 -7.18
N LEU A 91 -3.59 -9.05 -7.20
CA LEU A 91 -2.28 -9.39 -7.77
C LEU A 91 -2.20 -9.04 -9.26
N GLU A 92 -3.25 -9.34 -10.03
CA GLU A 92 -3.34 -8.96 -11.43
C GLU A 92 -3.23 -7.45 -11.63
N LYS A 93 -3.93 -6.67 -10.80
CA LYS A 93 -3.92 -5.21 -10.87
C LYS A 93 -2.56 -4.63 -10.45
N ILE A 94 -1.93 -5.21 -9.44
CA ILE A 94 -0.57 -4.82 -9.06
C ILE A 94 0.38 -5.05 -10.24
N ASN A 95 0.32 -6.20 -10.88
CA ASN A 95 1.16 -6.52 -12.05
C ASN A 95 0.90 -5.60 -13.23
N GLU A 96 -0.35 -5.24 -13.46
CA GLU A 96 -0.74 -4.31 -14.54
C GLU A 96 -0.17 -2.91 -14.31
N TYR A 97 -0.33 -2.37 -13.11
CA TYR A 97 0.04 -0.99 -12.81
C TYR A 97 1.51 -0.80 -12.45
N ARG A 98 2.19 -1.83 -11.95
CA ARG A 98 3.62 -1.71 -11.62
C ARG A 98 4.53 -1.72 -12.86
N LYS A 99 4.07 -2.25 -13.96
CA LYS A 99 4.78 -2.27 -15.26
C LYS A 99 6.22 -2.80 -15.15
N GLY A 100 6.39 -3.91 -14.47
CA GLY A 100 7.69 -4.54 -14.25
C GLY A 100 8.53 -3.92 -13.15
N LYS A 101 8.04 -2.89 -12.48
CA LYS A 101 8.73 -2.20 -11.39
C LYS A 101 8.37 -2.79 -10.04
N ASP A 102 8.99 -2.28 -8.98
CA ASP A 102 8.66 -2.65 -7.61
C ASP A 102 7.27 -2.11 -7.22
N ALA A 103 6.63 -2.78 -6.27
CA ALA A 103 5.41 -2.32 -5.65
C ALA A 103 5.63 -2.19 -4.14
N TYR A 104 5.44 -1.00 -3.61
CA TYR A 104 5.56 -0.72 -2.18
C TYR A 104 4.19 -0.78 -1.52
N VAL A 105 4.06 -1.60 -0.49
CA VAL A 105 2.83 -1.70 0.29
C VAL A 105 2.92 -0.77 1.49
N VAL A 106 2.01 0.19 1.54
CA VAL A 106 1.98 1.22 2.57
C VAL A 106 0.61 1.21 3.25
N GLY A 107 0.59 1.38 4.54
CA GLY A 107 -0.64 1.48 5.31
C GLY A 107 -0.33 1.73 6.78
N VAL A 108 -1.26 2.35 7.47
CA VAL A 108 -1.14 2.55 8.92
C VAL A 108 -1.36 1.23 9.67
N THR A 109 -1.05 1.22 10.96
CA THR A 109 -1.25 0.05 11.81
C THR A 109 -2.73 -0.37 11.82
N ASN A 110 -3.00 -1.68 11.87
CA ASN A 110 -4.34 -2.28 12.02
C ASN A 110 -5.26 -2.21 10.79
N VAL A 111 -4.75 -1.86 9.61
CA VAL A 111 -5.55 -1.95 8.38
C VAL A 111 -5.64 -3.37 7.81
N GLY A 112 -4.97 -4.34 8.43
CA GLY A 112 -4.92 -5.71 7.94
C GLY A 112 -3.85 -5.93 6.87
N LYS A 113 -2.86 -5.07 6.80
CA LYS A 113 -1.78 -5.11 5.80
C LYS A 113 -1.00 -6.42 5.84
N SER A 114 -0.63 -6.89 7.03
CA SER A 114 0.14 -8.15 7.19
C SER A 114 -0.63 -9.37 6.69
N THR A 115 -1.91 -9.48 7.01
CA THR A 115 -2.78 -10.55 6.54
C THR A 115 -2.91 -10.52 5.02
N LEU A 116 -3.10 -9.33 4.46
CA LEU A 116 -3.21 -9.12 3.02
C LEU A 116 -1.93 -9.51 2.30
N ILE A 117 -0.78 -9.11 2.82
CA ILE A 117 0.53 -9.47 2.27
C ILE A 117 0.75 -10.98 2.29
N ASN A 118 0.39 -11.66 3.38
CA ASN A 118 0.50 -13.12 3.45
C ASN A 118 -0.33 -13.81 2.37
N LYS A 119 -1.53 -13.31 2.09
CA LYS A 119 -2.36 -13.83 1.01
C LYS A 119 -1.78 -13.55 -0.37
N LEU A 120 -1.19 -12.38 -0.57
CA LEU A 120 -0.49 -12.04 -1.80
C LEU A 120 0.72 -12.95 -2.03
N ILE A 121 1.49 -13.24 -0.99
CA ILE A 121 2.62 -14.16 -1.05
C ILE A 121 2.16 -15.55 -1.50
N GLN A 122 1.05 -16.04 -0.94
CA GLN A 122 0.46 -17.33 -1.34
C GLN A 122 0.05 -17.31 -2.81
N SER A 123 -0.58 -16.22 -3.25
CA SER A 123 -1.01 -16.06 -4.64
C SER A 123 0.17 -16.00 -5.61
N ILE A 124 1.23 -15.31 -5.26
CA ILE A 124 2.48 -15.26 -6.02
C ILE A 124 3.09 -16.67 -6.14
N GLY A 125 3.12 -17.41 -5.04
CA GLY A 125 3.62 -18.79 -5.03
C GLY A 125 2.82 -19.74 -5.91
N GLU A 126 1.51 -19.56 -6.00
CA GLU A 126 0.62 -20.38 -6.83
C GLU A 126 0.81 -20.16 -8.33
N THR A 127 1.34 -19.02 -8.75
CA THR A 127 1.59 -18.73 -10.16
C THR A 127 2.86 -19.40 -10.71
N GLY A 128 3.58 -20.15 -9.89
CA GLY A 128 4.71 -20.97 -10.32
C GLY A 128 6.03 -20.26 -10.51
N GLU A 129 6.06 -18.98 -10.34
CA GLU A 129 7.30 -18.19 -10.35
C GLU A 129 7.91 -18.11 -8.95
N VAL A 130 7.88 -19.25 -8.25
CA VAL A 130 8.48 -19.30 -6.93
C VAL A 130 9.98 -19.27 -7.07
N ILE A 131 10.53 -18.12 -6.84
CA ILE A 131 11.90 -18.06 -6.39
C ILE A 131 11.85 -18.63 -4.97
N THR A 132 12.16 -19.91 -4.85
CA THR A 132 12.26 -20.59 -3.56
C THR A 132 13.42 -20.01 -2.78
N THR A 133 13.18 -18.88 -2.20
CA THR A 133 14.01 -18.44 -1.11
C THR A 133 13.18 -18.59 0.14
N SER A 134 13.42 -19.63 0.87
CA SER A 134 12.98 -19.78 2.25
C SER A 134 13.49 -18.65 3.14
N GLN A 135 14.12 -17.69 2.53
CA GLN A 135 14.70 -16.53 3.17
C GLN A 135 14.36 -15.34 2.29
N TYR A 136 13.61 -14.42 2.83
CA TYR A 136 13.43 -13.12 2.22
C TYR A 136 14.73 -12.34 2.44
N PRO A 137 15.67 -12.33 1.46
CA PRO A 137 16.94 -11.65 1.65
C PRO A 137 16.68 -10.15 1.70
N GLY A 138 17.40 -9.47 2.55
CA GLY A 138 17.35 -8.03 2.61
C GLY A 138 16.41 -7.46 3.66
N THR A 139 16.17 -8.18 4.74
CA THR A 139 15.58 -7.59 5.92
C THR A 139 16.51 -6.54 6.51
N THR A 140 16.53 -5.38 5.90
CA THR A 140 16.88 -4.18 6.64
C THR A 140 15.74 -3.93 7.62
N LEU A 141 16.10 -3.45 8.80
CA LEU A 141 15.19 -3.15 9.88
C LEU A 141 13.83 -2.68 9.37
N GLY A 142 12.89 -3.60 9.34
CA GLY A 142 11.53 -3.32 9.06
C GLY A 142 11.06 -3.37 7.61
N GLN A 143 11.88 -3.70 6.64
CA GLN A 143 11.49 -3.85 5.26
C GLN A 143 11.59 -5.31 4.82
N ILE A 144 10.53 -5.83 4.23
CA ILE A 144 10.50 -7.20 3.69
C ILE A 144 10.30 -7.10 2.18
N ASP A 145 11.22 -7.70 1.43
CA ASP A 145 11.16 -7.75 -0.03
C ASP A 145 10.72 -9.15 -0.47
N ILE A 146 9.62 -9.21 -1.21
CA ILE A 146 9.05 -10.45 -1.75
C ILE A 146 9.21 -10.42 -3.25
N PRO A 147 10.05 -11.26 -3.86
CA PRO A 147 10.28 -11.18 -5.29
C PRO A 147 9.03 -11.49 -6.12
N PHE A 148 8.72 -10.65 -7.09
CA PHE A 148 7.84 -10.99 -8.20
C PHE A 148 8.59 -11.77 -9.28
N ASP A 149 9.81 -11.33 -9.56
CA ASP A 149 10.70 -11.90 -10.54
C ASP A 149 12.16 -11.56 -10.18
N GLU A 150 13.11 -11.76 -11.10
CA GLU A 150 14.52 -11.48 -10.87
C GLU A 150 14.85 -9.99 -10.72
N HIS A 151 13.95 -9.12 -11.17
CA HIS A 151 14.20 -7.68 -11.27
C HIS A 151 13.32 -6.81 -10.39
N SER A 152 12.24 -7.37 -9.85
CA SER A 152 11.25 -6.60 -9.11
C SER A 152 10.70 -7.34 -7.90
N SER A 153 10.26 -6.59 -6.92
CA SER A 153 9.77 -7.10 -5.64
C SER A 153 8.55 -6.36 -5.14
N LEU A 154 7.72 -7.08 -4.38
CA LEU A 154 6.75 -6.48 -3.49
C LEU A 154 7.48 -6.09 -2.22
N VAL A 155 7.48 -4.82 -1.89
CA VAL A 155 8.22 -4.30 -0.74
C VAL A 155 7.23 -3.97 0.36
N ASP A 156 7.29 -4.70 1.46
CA ASP A 156 6.51 -4.39 2.63
C ASP A 156 7.27 -3.46 3.55
N THR A 157 6.70 -2.29 3.76
CA THR A 157 7.13 -1.41 4.83
C THR A 157 6.34 -1.84 6.06
N PRO A 158 6.95 -2.53 7.03
CA PRO A 158 6.19 -3.08 8.14
C PRO A 158 5.48 -1.99 8.92
N GLY A 159 4.39 -2.38 9.57
CA GLY A 159 3.41 -1.52 10.23
C GLY A 159 3.91 -0.57 11.31
N ILE A 160 5.16 -0.18 11.24
CA ILE A 160 5.75 0.91 12.02
C ILE A 160 5.46 2.28 11.43
N ILE A 161 4.91 2.35 10.22
CA ILE A 161 4.46 3.63 9.68
C ILE A 161 3.11 3.97 10.31
N HIS A 162 3.16 4.71 11.38
CA HIS A 162 1.98 5.31 11.99
C HIS A 162 1.72 6.65 11.30
N ARG A 163 0.43 6.95 11.07
CA ARG A 163 -0.02 8.26 10.58
C ARG A 163 0.71 9.42 11.25
N HIS A 164 0.90 9.32 12.56
CA HIS A 164 1.60 10.28 13.42
C HIS A 164 3.06 10.47 13.04
N GLN A 165 3.80 9.37 12.72
CA GLN A 165 5.21 9.43 12.38
C GLN A 165 5.46 10.12 11.03
N ILE A 166 4.64 9.87 10.03
CA ILE A 166 4.78 10.52 8.72
C ILE A 166 4.52 12.02 8.85
N THR A 167 3.47 12.39 9.58
CA THR A 167 3.12 13.80 9.82
C THR A 167 4.26 14.52 10.54
N HIS A 168 4.82 13.91 11.57
CA HIS A 168 5.94 14.45 12.33
C HIS A 168 7.19 14.60 11.46
N TYR A 169 7.54 13.60 10.68
CA TYR A 169 8.67 13.63 9.76
C TYR A 169 8.55 14.75 8.72
N LEU A 170 7.39 14.92 8.14
CA LEU A 170 7.13 15.98 7.15
C LEU A 170 7.20 17.36 7.78
N ALA A 171 6.67 17.53 8.99
CA ALA A 171 6.75 18.78 9.75
C ALA A 171 8.21 19.15 10.05
N GLU A 172 9.03 18.21 10.49
CA GLU A 172 10.45 18.45 10.73
C GLU A 172 11.19 18.84 9.45
N LYS A 173 10.87 18.19 8.33
CA LYS A 173 11.48 18.49 7.04
C LYS A 173 11.11 19.89 6.54
N GLU A 174 9.88 20.33 6.80
CA GLU A 174 9.42 21.66 6.46
C GLU A 174 10.06 22.72 7.36
N MET A 175 10.17 22.46 8.65
CA MET A 175 10.85 23.35 9.59
C MET A 175 12.32 23.57 9.22
N LYS A 176 13.03 22.53 8.80
CA LYS A 176 14.41 22.64 8.35
C LYS A 176 14.59 23.49 7.09
N LYS A 177 13.54 23.61 6.27
CA LYS A 177 13.55 24.47 5.08
C LYS A 177 13.29 25.94 5.40
N VAL A 178 12.66 26.23 6.52
CA VAL A 178 12.21 27.56 6.91
C VAL A 178 13.20 28.23 7.86
N LEU A 179 13.97 27.46 8.62
CA LEU A 179 14.98 28.02 9.52
C LEU A 179 16.25 28.33 8.74
N PRO A 180 16.77 29.57 8.82
CA PRO A 180 18.05 29.92 8.22
C PRO A 180 19.15 29.10 8.89
N GLN A 181 20.02 28.53 8.07
CA GLN A 181 21.20 27.82 8.55
C GLN A 181 22.23 28.83 9.09
#